data_9a9e985f3ea235ba2f4e82286da69d8f
#
_entry.id   9a9e985f3ea235ba2f4e82286da69d8f
#
_cell.length_a   1.000
_cell.length_b   1.000
_cell.length_c   1.000
_cell.angle_alpha   90.00
_cell.angle_beta   90.00
_cell.angle_gamma   90.00
#
_symmetry.space_group_name_H-M   'P 1'
#
loop_
_entity.id
_entity.type
_entity.pdbx_description
1 polymer ?
#
loop_
_entity_poly.entity_id
_entity_poly.type
_entity_poly.pdbx_seq_one_letter_code
_entity_poly.pdbx_strand_id
1 'polypeptide(L)'
;MYVGGEKLATKKDYYDVLGVNKDATKEEIKRAYRKLSKKYHPDINKEEGADEKFKEVTEAYDVLYDDEKRRQYDQFGHSAFDGTGGFGGGFNDFGGSGFGGFEDIFSSFFGGSRRQDPNAPRQGDDLQYTMTIDFREAVFGGKKTVTITKEVECDHCDGSGAKAGTSKKTCSTCSGTGNVNVEQNTPFGKIRTQRTCPTCGGTGQEIEHPCDKCHGKGTIQKDVEIEVTIPEGIDNGQQVRLQGYGEPGYNGGPAGDLYIAFRVKPDKEFVRDGDDIHYELSITFSQAALGDQVKVPTLHGPVEIDVKAGTQSGRKLRLREKGVKNVNGFGFGDQIVTIRVETPTKLSEEEKELFRRLAELNGNQVKGSQESFTDKARRFFKGD
;
A
#
# COMPACT_ATOMS: atom_id res chain seq x y z
N MET A 1 37.12 -37.05 -38.94
CA MET A 1 35.94 -36.67 -38.15
C MET A 1 36.36 -35.62 -37.17
N TYR A 2 36.08 -34.35 -37.44
CA TYR A 2 36.32 -33.20 -36.56
C TYR A 2 35.11 -33.05 -35.65
N VAL A 3 35.31 -33.05 -34.35
CA VAL A 3 34.32 -32.66 -33.35
C VAL A 3 34.71 -31.30 -32.83
N GLY A 4 33.84 -30.31 -33.02
CA GLY A 4 34.05 -28.91 -32.69
C GLY A 4 34.19 -28.70 -31.17
N GLY A 5 35.26 -28.04 -30.78
CA GLY A 5 35.43 -27.48 -29.44
C GLY A 5 34.70 -26.14 -29.33
N GLU A 6 33.67 -26.11 -28.57
CA GLU A 6 33.12 -24.83 -28.06
C GLU A 6 34.17 -24.14 -27.18
N LYS A 7 34.63 -22.96 -27.59
CA LYS A 7 35.48 -22.10 -26.77
C LYS A 7 34.62 -21.63 -25.60
N LEU A 8 34.89 -22.13 -24.38
CA LEU A 8 34.46 -21.46 -23.16
C LEU A 8 34.93 -20.00 -23.22
N ALA A 9 34.01 -19.09 -23.23
CA ALA A 9 34.30 -17.67 -23.15
C ALA A 9 34.95 -17.39 -21.78
N THR A 10 36.27 -17.19 -21.76
CA THR A 10 36.98 -16.76 -20.55
C THR A 10 36.49 -15.35 -20.17
N LYS A 11 35.91 -15.19 -18.98
CA LYS A 11 35.56 -13.86 -18.44
C LYS A 11 36.78 -12.96 -18.48
N LYS A 12 36.59 -11.69 -18.87
CA LYS A 12 37.67 -10.69 -18.91
C LYS A 12 38.11 -10.34 -17.51
N ASP A 13 39.41 -10.06 -17.31
CA ASP A 13 39.95 -9.55 -16.04
C ASP A 13 39.18 -8.27 -15.63
N TYR A 14 38.77 -8.15 -14.37
CA TYR A 14 38.04 -6.99 -13.89
C TYR A 14 38.83 -5.66 -14.00
N TYR A 15 40.14 -5.73 -13.88
CA TYR A 15 41.00 -4.57 -14.12
C TYR A 15 40.96 -4.14 -15.60
N ASP A 16 40.92 -5.10 -16.53
CA ASP A 16 40.78 -4.82 -17.96
C ASP A 16 39.39 -4.28 -18.31
N VAL A 17 38.36 -4.78 -17.65
CA VAL A 17 36.96 -4.32 -17.83
C VAL A 17 36.81 -2.85 -17.43
N LEU A 18 37.46 -2.42 -16.33
CA LEU A 18 37.46 -1.03 -15.89
C LEU A 18 38.56 -0.19 -16.62
N GLY A 19 39.51 -0.84 -17.29
CA GLY A 19 40.62 -0.15 -17.95
C GLY A 19 41.57 0.52 -16.96
N VAL A 20 41.87 -0.13 -15.83
CA VAL A 20 42.76 0.33 -14.77
C VAL A 20 43.89 -0.66 -14.52
N ASN A 21 45.01 -0.23 -13.94
CA ASN A 21 46.10 -1.12 -13.56
C ASN A 21 45.77 -1.91 -12.27
N LYS A 22 46.47 -3.03 -12.04
CA LYS A 22 46.30 -3.85 -10.84
C LYS A 22 46.68 -3.15 -9.53
N ASP A 23 47.45 -2.09 -9.59
CA ASP A 23 47.85 -1.23 -8.48
C ASP A 23 47.00 0.04 -8.33
N ALA A 24 45.92 0.16 -9.13
CA ALA A 24 45.04 1.32 -9.11
C ALA A 24 44.45 1.58 -7.73
N THR A 25 44.41 2.86 -7.37
CA THR A 25 43.78 3.35 -6.13
C THR A 25 42.26 3.28 -6.21
N LYS A 26 41.58 3.32 -5.05
CA LYS A 26 40.12 3.36 -5.01
C LYS A 26 39.51 4.55 -5.76
N GLU A 27 40.20 5.68 -5.74
CA GLU A 27 39.77 6.87 -6.45
C GLU A 27 39.84 6.67 -7.97
N GLU A 28 40.87 6.00 -8.46
CA GLU A 28 41.03 5.67 -9.89
C GLU A 28 39.98 4.67 -10.34
N ILE A 29 39.75 3.62 -9.57
CA ILE A 29 38.69 2.63 -9.82
C ILE A 29 37.32 3.32 -9.88
N LYS A 30 36.97 4.17 -8.90
CA LYS A 30 35.73 4.94 -8.87
C LYS A 30 35.59 5.90 -10.05
N ARG A 31 36.69 6.54 -10.47
CA ARG A 31 36.69 7.43 -11.64
C ARG A 31 36.46 6.67 -12.94
N ALA A 32 37.09 5.51 -13.11
CA ALA A 32 36.92 4.63 -14.25
C ALA A 32 35.47 4.14 -14.34
N TYR A 33 34.90 3.63 -13.23
CA TYR A 33 33.52 3.23 -13.13
C TYR A 33 32.55 4.32 -13.55
N ARG A 34 32.68 5.55 -12.98
CA ARG A 34 31.77 6.65 -13.33
C ARG A 34 31.81 7.00 -14.81
N LYS A 35 32.99 6.92 -15.45
CA LYS A 35 33.17 7.19 -16.88
C LYS A 35 32.47 6.11 -17.73
N LEU A 36 32.68 4.83 -17.40
CA LEU A 36 32.13 3.69 -18.15
C LEU A 36 30.64 3.53 -17.92
N SER A 37 30.18 3.66 -16.68
CA SER A 37 28.77 3.59 -16.31
C SER A 37 27.95 4.67 -17.05
N LYS A 38 28.44 5.90 -17.16
CA LYS A 38 27.80 6.95 -17.96
C LYS A 38 27.78 6.62 -19.46
N LYS A 39 28.85 5.97 -19.97
CA LYS A 39 28.98 5.60 -21.39
C LYS A 39 28.04 4.46 -21.78
N TYR A 40 27.81 3.48 -20.89
CA TYR A 40 27.01 2.28 -21.15
C TYR A 40 25.65 2.29 -20.44
N HIS A 41 25.24 3.44 -19.88
CA HIS A 41 23.96 3.56 -19.19
C HIS A 41 22.78 3.23 -20.13
N PRO A 42 21.83 2.35 -19.75
CA PRO A 42 20.75 1.91 -20.63
C PRO A 42 19.83 3.05 -21.12
N ASP A 43 19.71 4.14 -20.34
CA ASP A 43 18.92 5.31 -20.74
C ASP A 43 19.63 6.19 -21.78
N ILE A 44 20.97 6.11 -21.85
CA ILE A 44 21.80 7.00 -22.70
C ILE A 44 22.30 6.26 -23.94
N ASN A 45 22.67 4.99 -23.78
CA ASN A 45 23.24 4.16 -24.85
C ASN A 45 22.30 3.00 -25.19
N LYS A 46 21.73 3.03 -26.39
CA LYS A 46 20.82 1.99 -26.91
C LYS A 46 21.51 1.04 -27.92
N GLU A 47 22.84 1.03 -27.96
CA GLU A 47 23.59 0.11 -28.82
C GLU A 47 23.45 -1.32 -28.30
N GLU A 48 23.38 -2.27 -29.22
CA GLU A 48 23.31 -3.70 -28.92
C GLU A 48 24.57 -4.14 -28.12
N GLY A 49 24.35 -4.78 -26.96
CA GLY A 49 25.41 -5.17 -26.03
C GLY A 49 25.88 -4.09 -25.04
N ALA A 50 25.25 -2.91 -25.00
CA ALA A 50 25.55 -1.88 -23.99
C ALA A 50 25.16 -2.35 -22.59
N ASP A 51 24.04 -3.04 -22.46
CA ASP A 51 23.56 -3.60 -21.18
C ASP A 51 24.49 -4.67 -20.60
N GLU A 52 25.06 -5.49 -21.45
CA GLU A 52 26.04 -6.50 -21.04
C GLU A 52 27.33 -5.84 -20.54
N LYS A 53 27.83 -4.83 -21.26
CA LYS A 53 29.01 -4.06 -20.84
C LYS A 53 28.75 -3.28 -19.56
N PHE A 54 27.55 -2.75 -19.37
CA PHE A 54 27.18 -2.09 -18.13
C PHE A 54 27.20 -3.03 -16.93
N LYS A 55 26.68 -4.25 -17.10
CA LYS A 55 26.73 -5.32 -16.08
C LYS A 55 28.18 -5.72 -15.75
N GLU A 56 29.02 -5.97 -16.77
CA GLU A 56 30.43 -6.31 -16.59
C GLU A 56 31.19 -5.21 -15.83
N VAL A 57 30.94 -3.92 -16.17
CA VAL A 57 31.57 -2.76 -15.52
C VAL A 57 31.12 -2.62 -14.06
N THR A 58 29.84 -2.89 -13.78
CA THR A 58 29.30 -2.82 -12.41
C THR A 58 29.83 -3.96 -11.55
N GLU A 59 29.88 -5.19 -12.06
CA GLU A 59 30.44 -6.35 -11.39
C GLU A 59 31.93 -6.12 -11.06
N ALA A 60 32.72 -5.63 -12.03
CA ALA A 60 34.13 -5.32 -11.83
C ALA A 60 34.36 -4.25 -10.76
N TYR A 61 33.52 -3.21 -10.71
CA TYR A 61 33.61 -2.17 -9.70
C TYR A 61 33.30 -2.70 -8.30
N ASP A 62 32.24 -3.50 -8.15
CA ASP A 62 31.82 -4.07 -6.86
C ASP A 62 32.87 -4.98 -6.23
N VAL A 63 33.62 -5.67 -7.06
CA VAL A 63 34.72 -6.54 -6.60
C VAL A 63 35.98 -5.74 -6.29
N LEU A 64 36.38 -4.79 -7.16
CA LEU A 64 37.65 -4.08 -7.02
C LEU A 64 37.62 -2.90 -6.05
N TYR A 65 36.44 -2.35 -5.74
CA TYR A 65 36.31 -1.24 -4.81
C TYR A 65 36.36 -1.67 -3.33
N ASP A 66 35.96 -2.90 -3.02
CA ASP A 66 36.03 -3.49 -1.69
C ASP A 66 37.39 -4.15 -1.46
N ASP A 67 38.07 -3.78 -0.36
CA ASP A 67 39.44 -4.27 -0.09
C ASP A 67 39.52 -5.80 0.16
N GLU A 68 38.45 -6.40 0.70
CA GLU A 68 38.46 -7.83 0.96
C GLU A 68 38.18 -8.62 -0.31
N LYS A 69 37.19 -8.18 -1.09
CA LYS A 69 36.87 -8.80 -2.38
C LYS A 69 38.03 -8.66 -3.37
N ARG A 70 38.65 -7.49 -3.42
CA ARG A 70 39.81 -7.25 -4.27
C ARG A 70 40.97 -8.19 -3.91
N ARG A 71 41.28 -8.37 -2.61
CA ARG A 71 42.29 -9.33 -2.16
C ARG A 71 41.97 -10.75 -2.55
N GLN A 72 40.71 -11.16 -2.43
CA GLN A 72 40.27 -12.50 -2.86
C GLN A 72 40.36 -12.66 -4.37
N TYR A 73 39.99 -11.63 -5.13
CA TYR A 73 40.13 -11.62 -6.58
C TYR A 73 41.59 -11.68 -7.03
N ASP A 74 42.47 -10.93 -6.38
CA ASP A 74 43.92 -10.93 -6.69
C ASP A 74 44.57 -12.28 -6.39
N GLN A 75 44.06 -13.06 -5.42
CA GLN A 75 44.61 -14.38 -5.06
C GLN A 75 44.04 -15.51 -5.91
N PHE A 76 42.75 -15.50 -6.18
CA PHE A 76 42.02 -16.62 -6.76
C PHE A 76 41.37 -16.31 -8.12
N GLY A 77 41.48 -15.12 -8.62
CA GLY A 77 40.83 -14.68 -9.86
C GLY A 77 39.32 -14.82 -9.83
N HIS A 78 38.71 -15.04 -10.99
CA HIS A 78 37.26 -15.27 -11.10
C HIS A 78 36.78 -16.52 -10.36
N SER A 79 37.68 -17.52 -10.11
CA SER A 79 37.31 -18.71 -9.39
C SER A 79 36.93 -18.48 -7.93
N ALA A 80 37.31 -17.33 -7.35
CA ALA A 80 36.87 -16.91 -6.03
C ALA A 80 35.36 -16.65 -5.99
N PHE A 81 34.79 -16.29 -7.14
CA PHE A 81 33.39 -15.90 -7.30
C PHE A 81 32.58 -16.87 -8.17
N ASP A 82 33.23 -17.77 -8.91
CA ASP A 82 32.61 -18.86 -9.72
C ASP A 82 32.46 -20.16 -8.95
N GLY A 83 32.46 -20.16 -7.61
CA GLY A 83 32.42 -21.33 -6.76
C GLY A 83 31.35 -22.33 -7.15
N THR A 84 31.78 -23.57 -7.36
CA THR A 84 31.02 -24.79 -7.68
C THR A 84 30.03 -25.18 -6.57
N GLY A 85 29.09 -24.29 -6.27
CA GLY A 85 28.09 -24.42 -5.22
C GLY A 85 26.89 -23.50 -5.41
N GLY A 86 26.21 -23.61 -6.56
CA GLY A 86 24.84 -23.17 -6.64
C GLY A 86 24.54 -21.77 -7.19
N PHE A 87 25.45 -21.05 -7.84
CA PHE A 87 25.17 -19.73 -8.41
C PHE A 87 24.97 -19.70 -9.95
N GLY A 88 25.09 -20.84 -10.61
CA GLY A 88 25.01 -20.96 -12.08
C GLY A 88 23.62 -21.10 -12.68
N GLY A 89 22.54 -20.92 -11.95
CA GLY A 89 21.22 -21.31 -12.43
C GLY A 89 20.05 -20.37 -12.09
N GLY A 90 20.21 -19.04 -12.09
CA GLY A 90 19.09 -18.21 -11.70
C GLY A 90 19.06 -16.77 -12.20
N PHE A 91 20.03 -16.36 -12.99
CA PHE A 91 20.16 -14.94 -13.39
C PHE A 91 19.33 -14.53 -14.62
N ASN A 92 18.62 -15.46 -15.26
CA ASN A 92 17.84 -15.15 -16.48
C ASN A 92 16.39 -14.70 -16.23
N ASP A 93 15.88 -14.71 -14.99
CA ASP A 93 14.46 -14.42 -14.73
C ASP A 93 14.21 -13.16 -13.86
N PHE A 94 15.22 -12.31 -13.65
CA PHE A 94 15.03 -11.07 -12.91
C PHE A 94 15.20 -9.82 -13.78
N GLY A 95 14.41 -9.76 -14.85
CA GLY A 95 14.16 -8.58 -15.67
C GLY A 95 13.12 -7.69 -15.02
N GLY A 96 13.55 -6.69 -14.24
CA GLY A 96 12.70 -5.56 -13.91
C GLY A 96 12.42 -5.35 -12.43
N SER A 97 13.25 -4.59 -11.79
CA SER A 97 12.89 -3.54 -10.83
C SER A 97 14.05 -3.20 -9.90
N GLY A 98 14.53 -1.97 -9.94
CA GLY A 98 15.07 -1.24 -8.78
C GLY A 98 16.43 -1.67 -8.24
N PHE A 99 17.36 -0.82 -8.42
CA PHE A 99 18.78 -0.75 -8.04
C PHE A 99 19.12 -0.95 -6.53
N GLY A 100 18.20 -1.40 -5.68
CA GLY A 100 18.39 -1.52 -4.22
C GLY A 100 18.52 -2.94 -3.66
N GLY A 101 18.27 -3.99 -4.46
CA GLY A 101 18.16 -5.36 -3.94
C GLY A 101 19.44 -6.19 -3.92
N PHE A 102 20.55 -5.71 -4.46
CA PHE A 102 21.77 -6.52 -4.58
C PHE A 102 22.56 -6.60 -3.27
N GLU A 103 22.52 -5.55 -2.48
CA GLU A 103 23.21 -5.49 -1.18
C GLU A 103 22.53 -6.39 -0.14
N ASP A 104 21.20 -6.49 -0.18
CA ASP A 104 20.43 -7.36 0.70
C ASP A 104 20.58 -8.86 0.36
N ILE A 105 20.68 -9.21 -0.93
CA ILE A 105 20.85 -10.60 -1.35
C ILE A 105 22.30 -11.05 -1.09
N PHE A 106 23.26 -10.16 -1.27
CA PHE A 106 24.67 -10.46 -1.03
C PHE A 106 24.98 -10.54 0.47
N SER A 107 24.42 -9.66 1.29
CA SER A 107 24.54 -9.71 2.75
C SER A 107 23.86 -10.94 3.35
N SER A 108 22.79 -11.42 2.71
CA SER A 108 22.10 -12.67 3.10
C SER A 108 22.92 -13.93 2.78
N PHE A 109 23.77 -13.88 1.75
CA PHE A 109 24.52 -15.06 1.29
C PHE A 109 25.96 -15.12 1.80
N PHE A 110 26.64 -13.98 1.94
CA PHE A 110 28.04 -13.90 2.41
C PHE A 110 28.22 -13.39 3.84
N GLY A 111 27.30 -12.58 4.33
CA GLY A 111 27.19 -12.29 5.75
C GLY A 111 26.67 -13.55 6.41
N GLY A 112 27.56 -14.46 6.82
CA GLY A 112 27.23 -15.73 7.44
C GLY A 112 26.01 -15.53 8.34
N SER A 113 24.94 -16.31 8.15
CA SER A 113 23.69 -16.25 8.88
C SER A 113 23.97 -15.79 10.30
N ARG A 114 23.76 -14.51 10.59
CA ARG A 114 23.71 -14.07 11.99
C ARG A 114 22.67 -15.00 12.58
N ARG A 115 23.15 -15.98 13.34
CA ARG A 115 22.29 -16.87 14.10
C ARG A 115 21.35 -15.92 14.85
N GLN A 116 20.14 -15.75 14.34
CA GLN A 116 19.12 -15.04 15.08
C GLN A 116 18.98 -15.84 16.37
N ASP A 117 19.35 -15.22 17.47
CA ASP A 117 19.11 -15.80 18.77
C ASP A 117 17.58 -16.00 18.87
N PRO A 118 17.10 -17.22 19.02
CA PRO A 118 15.66 -17.48 19.13
C PRO A 118 15.04 -16.75 20.33
N ASN A 119 15.85 -16.32 21.29
CA ASN A 119 15.45 -15.56 22.45
C ASN A 119 15.64 -14.03 22.29
N ALA A 120 16.12 -13.56 21.14
CA ALA A 120 16.23 -12.12 20.89
C ALA A 120 14.83 -11.47 20.96
N PRO A 121 14.71 -10.29 21.57
CA PRO A 121 13.48 -9.51 21.52
C PRO A 121 13.06 -9.27 20.08
N ARG A 122 11.81 -9.56 19.75
CA ARG A 122 11.22 -9.30 18.42
C ARG A 122 9.97 -8.49 18.57
N GLN A 123 9.77 -7.60 17.64
CA GLN A 123 8.52 -6.84 17.54
C GLN A 123 7.35 -7.79 17.29
N GLY A 124 6.21 -7.50 17.90
CA GLY A 124 4.95 -8.19 17.66
C GLY A 124 4.40 -7.93 16.26
N ASP A 125 3.43 -8.72 15.89
CA ASP A 125 2.82 -8.61 14.57
C ASP A 125 1.95 -7.35 14.47
N ASP A 126 1.96 -6.73 13.29
CA ASP A 126 1.11 -5.60 13.00
C ASP A 126 -0.32 -6.07 12.73
N LEU A 127 -1.29 -5.30 13.18
CA LEU A 127 -2.70 -5.55 12.96
C LEU A 127 -3.28 -4.59 11.94
N GLN A 128 -4.23 -5.09 11.15
CA GLN A 128 -5.00 -4.26 10.24
C GLN A 128 -6.49 -4.36 10.57
N TYR A 129 -7.14 -3.20 10.73
CA TYR A 129 -8.56 -3.08 10.99
C TYR A 129 -9.23 -2.17 9.97
N THR A 130 -10.39 -2.56 9.44
CA THR A 130 -11.16 -1.70 8.52
C THR A 130 -12.31 -1.05 9.28
N MET A 131 -12.25 0.28 9.41
CA MET A 131 -13.29 1.08 10.05
C MET A 131 -14.20 1.70 8.99
N THR A 132 -15.49 1.44 9.10
CA THR A 132 -16.48 2.11 8.26
C THR A 132 -16.95 3.40 8.95
N ILE A 133 -16.81 4.53 8.24
CA ILE A 133 -17.19 5.86 8.72
C ILE A 133 -18.19 6.50 7.77
N ASP A 134 -18.98 7.43 8.28
CA ASP A 134 -19.90 8.22 7.47
C ASP A 134 -19.16 9.32 6.71
N PHE A 135 -19.74 9.77 5.59
CA PHE A 135 -19.12 10.82 4.75
C PHE A 135 -18.76 12.06 5.56
N ARG A 136 -19.65 12.51 6.44
CA ARG A 136 -19.39 13.70 7.28
C ARG A 136 -18.27 13.47 8.29
N GLU A 137 -18.17 12.26 8.86
CA GLU A 137 -17.03 11.90 9.74
C GLU A 137 -15.69 11.96 8.97
N ALA A 138 -15.69 11.55 7.69
CA ALA A 138 -14.50 11.64 6.85
C ALA A 138 -14.12 13.10 6.52
N VAL A 139 -15.11 13.95 6.28
CA VAL A 139 -14.89 15.37 5.95
C VAL A 139 -14.39 16.19 7.14
N PHE A 140 -15.06 16.07 8.28
CA PHE A 140 -14.80 16.92 9.45
C PHE A 140 -13.87 16.29 10.48
N GLY A 141 -13.53 15.02 10.29
CA GLY A 141 -12.76 14.28 11.28
C GLY A 141 -13.53 14.02 12.56
N GLY A 142 -12.82 13.56 13.57
CA GLY A 142 -13.41 13.31 14.88
C GLY A 142 -12.68 12.22 15.64
N LYS A 143 -13.28 11.76 16.73
CA LYS A 143 -12.79 10.66 17.54
C LYS A 143 -13.83 9.57 17.60
N LYS A 144 -13.41 8.34 17.44
CA LYS A 144 -14.30 7.17 17.48
C LYS A 144 -13.63 6.01 18.22
N THR A 145 -14.34 5.40 19.13
CA THR A 145 -13.85 4.21 19.84
C THR A 145 -14.20 2.97 19.03
N VAL A 146 -13.23 2.09 18.87
CA VAL A 146 -13.42 0.76 18.27
C VAL A 146 -12.99 -0.31 19.25
N THR A 147 -13.73 -1.41 19.28
CA THR A 147 -13.36 -2.59 20.04
C THR A 147 -12.70 -3.60 19.11
N ILE A 148 -11.49 -3.99 19.42
CA ILE A 148 -10.69 -4.93 18.63
C ILE A 148 -10.30 -6.09 19.53
N THR A 149 -10.57 -7.31 19.07
CA THR A 149 -10.09 -8.52 19.74
C THR A 149 -8.64 -8.76 19.31
N LYS A 150 -7.72 -8.67 20.26
CA LYS A 150 -6.30 -8.91 19.99
C LYS A 150 -5.65 -9.69 21.13
N GLU A 151 -4.47 -10.24 20.87
CA GLU A 151 -3.63 -10.76 21.93
C GLU A 151 -3.10 -9.63 22.81
N VAL A 152 -3.15 -9.84 24.11
CA VAL A 152 -2.54 -8.97 25.14
C VAL A 152 -1.70 -9.81 26.07
N GLU A 153 -0.73 -9.21 26.73
CA GLU A 153 0.02 -9.91 27.75
C GLU A 153 -0.91 -10.46 28.82
N CYS A 154 -0.64 -11.70 29.22
CA CYS A 154 -1.42 -12.36 30.27
C CYS A 154 -1.17 -11.69 31.62
N ASP A 155 -2.20 -11.08 32.17
CA ASP A 155 -2.20 -10.39 33.46
C ASP A 155 -1.93 -11.31 34.68
N HIS A 156 -2.01 -12.64 34.51
CA HIS A 156 -1.74 -13.59 35.59
C HIS A 156 -0.27 -14.01 35.66
N CYS A 157 0.49 -13.88 34.57
CA CYS A 157 1.91 -14.27 34.53
C CYS A 157 2.81 -13.19 33.93
N ASP A 158 2.31 -11.98 33.69
CA ASP A 158 3.02 -10.84 33.15
C ASP A 158 3.84 -11.23 31.89
N GLY A 159 3.19 -11.92 30.93
CA GLY A 159 3.81 -12.36 29.68
C GLY A 159 4.78 -13.54 29.78
N SER A 160 5.12 -14.00 31.00
CA SER A 160 6.11 -15.07 31.18
C SER A 160 5.62 -16.45 30.69
N GLY A 161 4.33 -16.71 30.70
CA GLY A 161 3.75 -18.03 30.42
C GLY A 161 3.93 -19.03 31.55
N ALA A 162 4.75 -18.73 32.56
CA ALA A 162 4.97 -19.59 33.72
C ALA A 162 3.96 -19.27 34.85
N LYS A 163 3.61 -20.24 35.65
CA LYS A 163 2.72 -20.07 36.81
C LYS A 163 3.34 -19.08 37.79
N ALA A 164 2.52 -18.23 38.41
CA ALA A 164 2.94 -17.27 39.40
C ALA A 164 3.84 -17.93 40.47
N GLY A 165 5.02 -17.33 40.74
CA GLY A 165 6.02 -17.87 41.64
C GLY A 165 6.97 -18.90 41.04
N THR A 166 6.85 -19.22 39.74
CA THR A 166 7.79 -20.07 39.02
C THR A 166 8.43 -19.29 37.87
N SER A 167 9.59 -19.74 37.40
CA SER A 167 10.32 -19.09 36.32
C SER A 167 10.58 -20.08 35.16
N LYS A 168 10.83 -19.52 33.99
CA LYS A 168 11.34 -20.30 32.85
C LYS A 168 12.74 -20.80 33.16
N LYS A 169 13.04 -22.05 32.82
CA LYS A 169 14.37 -22.66 32.93
C LYS A 169 15.00 -22.79 31.55
N THR A 170 16.32 -22.75 31.53
CA THR A 170 17.05 -23.08 30.30
C THR A 170 16.72 -24.51 29.89
N CYS A 171 16.32 -24.69 28.61
CA CYS A 171 15.95 -26.01 28.12
C CYS A 171 17.14 -26.98 28.21
N SER A 172 16.94 -28.09 28.91
CA SER A 172 17.94 -29.12 29.11
C SER A 172 18.41 -29.82 27.83
N THR A 173 17.52 -29.94 26.83
CA THR A 173 17.80 -30.65 25.57
C THR A 173 18.69 -29.86 24.62
N CYS A 174 18.52 -28.52 24.53
CA CYS A 174 19.27 -27.66 23.59
C CYS A 174 20.22 -26.69 24.31
N SER A 175 20.29 -26.74 25.64
CA SER A 175 21.12 -25.84 26.47
C SER A 175 20.90 -24.36 26.12
N GLY A 176 19.65 -23.98 25.83
CA GLY A 176 19.26 -22.61 25.56
C GLY A 176 19.35 -22.20 24.08
N THR A 177 19.88 -23.02 23.19
CA THR A 177 20.08 -22.67 21.76
C THR A 177 18.80 -22.72 20.91
N GLY A 178 17.73 -23.31 21.42
CA GLY A 178 16.48 -23.49 20.69
C GLY A 178 16.54 -24.53 19.57
N ASN A 179 17.74 -25.03 19.22
CA ASN A 179 17.96 -25.97 18.13
C ASN A 179 18.80 -27.17 18.58
N VAL A 180 18.58 -28.30 17.95
CA VAL A 180 19.35 -29.52 18.17
C VAL A 180 19.99 -29.97 16.85
N ASN A 181 21.23 -30.41 16.92
CA ASN A 181 21.94 -30.99 15.76
C ASN A 181 21.58 -32.47 15.65
N VAL A 182 20.97 -32.85 14.54
CA VAL A 182 20.64 -34.25 14.23
C VAL A 182 21.57 -34.73 13.14
N GLU A 183 22.29 -35.84 13.40
CA GLU A 183 23.09 -36.50 12.40
C GLU A 183 22.21 -37.46 11.61
N GLN A 184 22.13 -37.27 10.29
CA GLN A 184 21.46 -38.19 9.38
C GLN A 184 22.51 -38.94 8.56
N ASN A 185 22.46 -40.26 8.61
CA ASN A 185 23.26 -41.08 7.74
C ASN A 185 22.62 -41.14 6.34
N THR A 186 23.27 -40.59 5.34
CA THR A 186 22.85 -40.66 3.95
C THR A 186 23.82 -41.62 3.18
N PRO A 187 23.43 -42.15 2.00
CA PRO A 187 24.32 -42.96 1.18
C PRO A 187 25.62 -42.27 0.79
N PHE A 188 25.67 -40.93 0.90
CA PHE A 188 26.84 -40.11 0.56
C PHE A 188 27.63 -39.60 1.80
N GLY A 189 27.28 -40.06 3.00
CA GLY A 189 27.97 -39.67 4.23
C GLY A 189 27.04 -39.18 5.33
N LYS A 190 27.65 -38.80 6.46
CA LYS A 190 26.91 -38.21 7.61
C LYS A 190 26.68 -36.73 7.38
N ILE A 191 25.41 -36.35 7.30
CA ILE A 191 25.01 -34.92 7.21
C ILE A 191 24.51 -34.48 8.58
N ARG A 192 25.06 -33.38 9.10
CA ARG A 192 24.56 -32.72 10.30
C ARG A 192 23.51 -31.68 9.91
N THR A 193 22.29 -31.93 10.32
CA THR A 193 21.17 -31.00 10.06
C THR A 193 20.71 -30.39 11.39
N GLN A 194 20.49 -29.09 11.40
CA GLN A 194 19.97 -28.40 12.57
C GLN A 194 18.43 -28.43 12.50
N ARG A 195 17.80 -28.85 13.60
CA ARG A 195 16.33 -28.90 13.73
C ARG A 195 15.91 -28.14 14.97
N THR A 196 14.70 -27.56 14.92
CA THR A 196 14.06 -26.95 16.09
C THR A 196 14.00 -27.96 17.24
N CYS A 197 14.39 -27.54 18.44
CA CYS A 197 14.37 -28.40 19.61
C CYS A 197 12.94 -28.85 19.93
N PRO A 198 12.64 -30.15 19.97
CA PRO A 198 11.28 -30.65 20.20
C PRO A 198 10.78 -30.36 21.62
N THR A 199 11.69 -30.19 22.59
CA THR A 199 11.31 -29.97 23.99
C THR A 199 10.84 -28.55 24.23
N CYS A 200 11.54 -27.54 23.67
CA CYS A 200 11.21 -26.13 23.90
C CYS A 200 10.54 -25.46 22.69
N GLY A 201 10.32 -26.18 21.57
CA GLY A 201 9.72 -25.63 20.39
C GLY A 201 10.50 -24.47 19.75
N GLY A 202 11.82 -24.38 20.01
CA GLY A 202 12.67 -23.31 19.46
C GLY A 202 12.94 -22.17 20.43
N THR A 203 12.24 -22.09 21.56
CA THR A 203 12.38 -20.96 22.51
C THR A 203 13.67 -21.01 23.33
N GLY A 204 14.37 -22.15 23.40
CA GLY A 204 15.52 -22.34 24.26
C GLY A 204 15.20 -22.39 25.75
N GLN A 205 13.95 -22.19 26.14
CA GLN A 205 13.48 -22.16 27.53
C GLN A 205 12.36 -23.17 27.72
N GLU A 206 12.29 -23.77 28.89
CA GLU A 206 11.28 -24.74 29.28
C GLU A 206 10.45 -24.21 30.46
N ILE A 207 9.14 -24.38 30.36
CA ILE A 207 8.19 -23.98 31.40
C ILE A 207 7.72 -25.27 32.07
N GLU A 208 8.19 -25.56 33.28
CA GLU A 208 7.77 -26.76 34.05
C GLU A 208 6.31 -26.65 34.51
N HIS A 209 5.92 -25.45 34.93
CA HIS A 209 4.57 -25.15 35.41
C HIS A 209 3.96 -24.06 34.57
N PRO A 210 3.14 -24.42 33.54
CA PRO A 210 2.48 -23.41 32.69
C PRO A 210 1.43 -22.62 33.49
N CYS A 211 1.27 -21.36 33.14
CA CYS A 211 0.24 -20.49 33.70
C CYS A 211 -1.16 -21.05 33.42
N ASP A 212 -1.99 -21.13 34.44
CA ASP A 212 -3.34 -21.71 34.35
C ASP A 212 -4.27 -20.91 33.40
N LYS A 213 -4.00 -19.62 33.16
CA LYS A 213 -4.82 -18.72 32.34
C LYS A 213 -4.41 -18.74 30.86
N CYS A 214 -3.13 -18.66 30.56
CA CYS A 214 -2.62 -18.62 29.17
C CYS A 214 -2.02 -19.95 28.69
N HIS A 215 -1.99 -20.97 29.55
CA HIS A 215 -1.48 -22.32 29.24
C HIS A 215 -0.06 -22.32 28.63
N GLY A 216 0.81 -21.44 29.13
CA GLY A 216 2.19 -21.36 28.68
C GLY A 216 2.45 -20.35 27.54
N LYS A 217 1.42 -19.80 26.91
CA LYS A 217 1.59 -18.85 25.79
C LYS A 217 2.18 -17.49 26.22
N GLY A 218 1.87 -17.04 27.42
CA GLY A 218 2.20 -15.68 27.86
C GLY A 218 1.22 -14.61 27.43
N THR A 219 0.36 -14.91 26.43
CA THR A 219 -0.64 -13.99 25.90
C THR A 219 -2.06 -14.58 26.03
N ILE A 220 -3.06 -13.71 26.06
CA ILE A 220 -4.49 -14.06 26.04
C ILE A 220 -5.21 -13.15 25.07
N GLN A 221 -6.25 -13.68 24.43
CA GLN A 221 -7.16 -12.86 23.61
C GLN A 221 -8.06 -12.02 24.50
N LYS A 222 -8.17 -10.72 24.21
CA LYS A 222 -9.01 -9.77 24.92
C LYS A 222 -9.55 -8.72 23.97
N ASP A 223 -10.78 -8.31 24.22
CA ASP A 223 -11.38 -7.16 23.57
C ASP A 223 -10.80 -5.88 24.21
N VAL A 224 -10.19 -5.06 23.37
CA VAL A 224 -9.57 -3.79 23.79
C VAL A 224 -10.28 -2.65 23.08
N GLU A 225 -10.72 -1.67 23.85
CA GLU A 225 -11.27 -0.44 23.32
C GLU A 225 -10.15 0.54 23.00
N ILE A 226 -10.12 1.02 21.76
CA ILE A 226 -9.09 1.94 21.25
C ILE A 226 -9.78 3.20 20.72
N GLU A 227 -9.40 4.36 21.25
CA GLU A 227 -9.83 5.65 20.70
C GLU A 227 -9.01 5.96 19.45
N VAL A 228 -9.69 6.11 18.32
CA VAL A 228 -9.12 6.44 17.02
C VAL A 228 -9.45 7.87 16.67
N THR A 229 -8.44 8.67 16.40
CA THR A 229 -8.62 10.01 15.84
C THR A 229 -8.72 9.90 14.32
N ILE A 230 -9.87 10.29 13.78
CA ILE A 230 -10.12 10.37 12.35
C ILE A 230 -9.60 11.73 11.85
N PRO A 231 -8.58 11.77 10.98
CA PRO A 231 -8.11 13.02 10.41
C PRO A 231 -9.20 13.70 9.58
N GLU A 232 -9.29 15.03 9.68
CA GLU A 232 -10.17 15.84 8.85
C GLU A 232 -9.75 15.74 7.39
N GLY A 233 -10.69 15.41 6.51
CA GLY A 233 -10.44 15.29 5.08
C GLY A 233 -9.96 13.89 4.64
N ILE A 234 -9.98 12.91 5.52
CA ILE A 234 -9.55 11.54 5.16
C ILE A 234 -10.40 10.97 4.02
N ASP A 235 -9.77 10.22 3.13
CA ASP A 235 -10.46 9.63 1.98
C ASP A 235 -10.61 8.12 2.12
N ASN A 236 -11.47 7.56 1.27
CA ASN A 236 -11.73 6.13 1.22
C ASN A 236 -10.45 5.35 0.89
N GLY A 237 -10.16 4.32 1.67
CA GLY A 237 -8.96 3.48 1.52
C GLY A 237 -7.69 4.05 2.17
N GLN A 238 -7.71 5.28 2.68
CA GLN A 238 -6.57 5.80 3.45
C GLN A 238 -6.45 5.10 4.80
N GLN A 239 -5.25 5.09 5.34
CA GLN A 239 -4.91 4.40 6.57
C GLN A 239 -4.26 5.33 7.59
N VAL A 240 -4.56 5.09 8.86
CA VAL A 240 -3.88 5.71 9.99
C VAL A 240 -3.16 4.62 10.77
N ARG A 241 -1.89 4.86 11.11
CA ARG A 241 -1.07 3.98 11.94
C ARG A 241 -1.15 4.41 13.39
N LEU A 242 -1.55 3.50 14.25
CA LEU A 242 -1.49 3.63 15.69
C LEU A 242 -0.31 2.80 16.21
N GLN A 243 0.77 3.51 16.59
CA GLN A 243 2.02 2.89 16.99
C GLN A 243 1.88 2.14 18.31
N GLY A 244 2.35 0.88 18.36
CA GLY A 244 2.33 0.03 19.55
C GLY A 244 0.96 -0.56 19.91
N TYR A 245 -0.05 -0.44 19.04
CA TYR A 245 -1.39 -1.01 19.27
C TYR A 245 -1.61 -2.36 18.56
N GLY A 246 -0.57 -2.93 17.94
CA GLY A 246 -0.58 -4.28 17.35
C GLY A 246 -0.52 -5.40 18.38
N GLU A 247 -0.09 -6.60 17.97
CA GLU A 247 0.13 -7.74 18.86
C GLU A 247 1.33 -7.51 19.80
N PRO A 248 1.35 -8.11 20.99
CA PRO A 248 2.48 -8.02 21.90
C PRO A 248 3.75 -8.58 21.25
N GLY A 249 4.91 -7.98 21.61
CA GLY A 249 6.19 -8.46 21.14
C GLY A 249 6.61 -9.79 21.76
N TYR A 250 7.51 -10.47 21.08
CA TYR A 250 8.08 -11.73 21.54
C TYR A 250 9.34 -11.47 22.38
N ASN A 251 9.53 -12.25 23.44
CA ASN A 251 10.71 -12.20 24.30
C ASN A 251 11.05 -10.79 24.87
N GLY A 252 10.01 -10.02 25.23
CA GLY A 252 10.18 -8.66 25.73
C GLY A 252 10.45 -7.62 24.62
N GLY A 253 10.17 -7.96 23.38
CA GLY A 253 10.20 -7.00 22.26
C GLY A 253 9.02 -6.02 22.30
N PRO A 254 9.07 -4.92 21.54
CA PRO A 254 7.99 -3.96 21.46
C PRO A 254 6.76 -4.58 20.77
N ALA A 255 5.57 -4.07 21.09
CA ALA A 255 4.36 -4.44 20.37
C ALA A 255 4.43 -3.99 18.89
N GLY A 256 3.69 -4.65 18.04
CA GLY A 256 3.45 -4.23 16.67
C GLY A 256 2.57 -2.99 16.60
N ASP A 257 2.18 -2.58 15.42
CA ASP A 257 1.34 -1.43 15.16
C ASP A 257 -0.04 -1.83 14.67
N LEU A 258 -1.01 -0.93 14.86
CA LEU A 258 -2.35 -1.11 14.32
C LEU A 258 -2.58 -0.15 13.16
N TYR A 259 -2.87 -0.68 12.00
CA TYR A 259 -3.24 0.07 10.82
C TYR A 259 -4.76 0.07 10.66
N ILE A 260 -5.36 1.26 10.70
CA ILE A 260 -6.79 1.42 10.53
C ILE A 260 -7.05 1.97 9.13
N ALA A 261 -7.61 1.12 8.27
CA ALA A 261 -8.06 1.51 6.93
C ALA A 261 -9.50 2.03 7.00
N PHE A 262 -9.72 3.23 6.45
CA PHE A 262 -11.05 3.84 6.46
C PHE A 262 -11.84 3.47 5.21
N ARG A 263 -13.08 3.03 5.43
CA ARG A 263 -14.08 2.86 4.38
C ARG A 263 -15.14 3.92 4.56
N VAL A 264 -15.18 4.87 3.65
CA VAL A 264 -16.15 5.98 3.69
C VAL A 264 -17.44 5.55 3.00
N LYS A 265 -18.58 5.69 3.68
CA LYS A 265 -19.89 5.46 3.06
C LYS A 265 -20.18 6.59 2.06
N PRO A 266 -20.75 6.29 0.89
CA PRO A 266 -21.16 7.32 -0.05
C PRO A 266 -22.26 8.20 0.57
N ASP A 267 -22.23 9.50 0.30
CA ASP A 267 -23.31 10.42 0.64
C ASP A 267 -24.41 10.35 -0.43
N LYS A 268 -25.63 10.79 -0.10
CA LYS A 268 -26.77 10.76 -1.01
C LYS A 268 -26.76 11.90 -2.03
N GLU A 269 -26.21 13.02 -1.64
CA GLU A 269 -26.27 14.28 -2.40
C GLU A 269 -24.89 14.70 -2.90
N PHE A 270 -23.84 14.40 -2.14
CA PHE A 270 -22.48 14.82 -2.43
C PHE A 270 -21.65 13.68 -2.97
N VAL A 271 -20.96 13.93 -4.07
CA VAL A 271 -19.97 12.99 -4.65
C VAL A 271 -18.59 13.63 -4.50
N ARG A 272 -17.69 12.94 -3.81
CA ARG A 272 -16.33 13.40 -3.60
C ARG A 272 -15.42 12.95 -4.76
N ASP A 273 -14.57 13.88 -5.22
CA ASP A 273 -13.51 13.62 -6.17
C ASP A 273 -12.20 14.28 -5.68
N GLY A 274 -11.35 13.51 -5.04
CA GLY A 274 -10.20 14.07 -4.32
C GLY A 274 -10.62 15.00 -3.18
N ASP A 275 -10.23 16.28 -3.26
CA ASP A 275 -10.65 17.31 -2.30
C ASP A 275 -11.90 18.07 -2.74
N ASP A 276 -12.31 17.92 -4.00
CA ASP A 276 -13.49 18.58 -4.55
C ASP A 276 -14.77 17.77 -4.30
N ILE A 277 -15.89 18.49 -4.21
CA ILE A 277 -17.22 17.93 -4.01
C ILE A 277 -18.09 18.28 -5.21
N HIS A 278 -18.71 17.28 -5.80
CA HIS A 278 -19.71 17.43 -6.85
C HIS A 278 -21.12 17.38 -6.24
N TYR A 279 -21.94 18.35 -6.64
CA TYR A 279 -23.34 18.44 -6.27
C TYR A 279 -24.19 18.73 -7.51
N GLU A 280 -25.32 18.05 -7.66
CA GLU A 280 -26.26 18.30 -8.75
C GLU A 280 -27.42 19.16 -8.24
N LEU A 281 -27.53 20.39 -8.76
CA LEU A 281 -28.60 21.31 -8.44
C LEU A 281 -29.70 21.26 -9.50
N SER A 282 -30.86 20.73 -9.10
CA SER A 282 -32.05 20.80 -9.94
C SER A 282 -32.70 22.16 -9.84
N ILE A 283 -32.93 22.82 -10.97
CA ILE A 283 -33.66 24.06 -11.08
C ILE A 283 -34.82 23.92 -12.08
N THR A 284 -35.83 24.72 -11.89
CA THR A 284 -36.99 24.75 -12.80
C THR A 284 -36.63 25.43 -14.13
N PHE A 285 -37.43 25.15 -15.16
CA PHE A 285 -37.28 25.77 -16.46
C PHE A 285 -37.40 27.30 -16.38
N SER A 286 -38.33 27.83 -15.54
CA SER A 286 -38.52 29.26 -15.32
C SER A 286 -37.32 29.95 -14.66
N GLN A 287 -36.73 29.30 -13.64
CA GLN A 287 -35.50 29.79 -13.00
C GLN A 287 -34.33 29.83 -13.98
N ALA A 288 -34.20 28.79 -14.84
CA ALA A 288 -33.14 28.74 -15.84
C ALA A 288 -33.32 29.86 -16.89
N ALA A 289 -34.57 30.14 -17.31
CA ALA A 289 -34.86 31.11 -18.36
C ALA A 289 -34.73 32.55 -17.88
N LEU A 290 -35.28 32.85 -16.71
CA LEU A 290 -35.40 34.23 -16.18
C LEU A 290 -34.22 34.61 -15.24
N GLY A 291 -33.51 33.63 -14.72
CA GLY A 291 -32.53 33.80 -13.65
C GLY A 291 -33.22 33.80 -12.29
N ASP A 292 -32.49 33.38 -11.26
CA ASP A 292 -32.98 33.35 -9.88
C ASP A 292 -31.82 33.27 -8.89
N GLN A 293 -32.08 33.57 -7.62
CA GLN A 293 -31.18 33.31 -6.51
C GLN A 293 -31.59 32.01 -5.83
N VAL A 294 -30.68 31.02 -5.84
CA VAL A 294 -30.95 29.67 -5.34
C VAL A 294 -30.00 29.31 -4.21
N LYS A 295 -30.54 28.73 -3.13
CA LYS A 295 -29.74 28.19 -2.03
C LYS A 295 -29.22 26.83 -2.38
N VAL A 296 -27.90 26.70 -2.33
CA VAL A 296 -27.18 25.45 -2.58
C VAL A 296 -26.66 24.92 -1.25
N PRO A 297 -26.93 23.65 -0.90
CA PRO A 297 -26.32 23.05 0.26
C PRO A 297 -24.82 22.85 0.01
N THR A 298 -24.03 23.16 1.03
CA THR A 298 -22.59 22.85 1.04
C THR A 298 -22.24 22.10 2.32
N LEU A 299 -21.07 21.52 2.37
CA LEU A 299 -20.57 20.85 3.58
C LEU A 299 -20.52 21.81 4.77
N HIS A 300 -20.26 23.09 4.51
CA HIS A 300 -20.07 24.15 5.52
C HIS A 300 -21.31 25.01 5.75
N GLY A 301 -22.47 24.55 5.30
CA GLY A 301 -23.74 25.28 5.36
C GLY A 301 -24.20 25.80 3.99
N PRO A 302 -25.47 26.21 3.86
CA PRO A 302 -26.02 26.63 2.57
C PRO A 302 -25.40 27.95 2.10
N VAL A 303 -25.20 28.09 0.79
CA VAL A 303 -24.70 29.27 0.11
C VAL A 303 -25.72 29.70 -0.95
N GLU A 304 -26.01 30.98 -1.06
CA GLU A 304 -26.83 31.54 -2.13
C GLU A 304 -26.00 31.78 -3.38
N ILE A 305 -26.48 31.31 -4.53
CA ILE A 305 -25.85 31.52 -5.83
C ILE A 305 -26.81 32.20 -6.79
N ASP A 306 -26.27 33.06 -7.66
CA ASP A 306 -27.02 33.69 -8.74
C ASP A 306 -27.02 32.78 -9.99
N VAL A 307 -28.20 32.29 -10.36
CA VAL A 307 -28.43 31.60 -11.63
C VAL A 307 -28.76 32.67 -12.66
N LYS A 308 -27.86 32.87 -13.63
CA LYS A 308 -28.08 33.90 -14.67
C LYS A 308 -29.19 33.46 -15.64
N ALA A 309 -29.98 34.43 -16.13
CA ALA A 309 -30.96 34.18 -17.18
C ALA A 309 -30.33 33.50 -18.39
N GLY A 310 -31.01 32.48 -18.94
CA GLY A 310 -30.54 31.68 -20.05
C GLY A 310 -29.53 30.58 -19.67
N THR A 311 -29.45 30.24 -18.39
CA THR A 311 -28.57 29.15 -17.92
C THR A 311 -29.00 27.81 -18.51
N GLN A 312 -28.04 27.08 -19.10
CA GLN A 312 -28.27 25.79 -19.71
C GLN A 312 -28.02 24.65 -18.74
N SER A 313 -28.72 23.53 -18.91
CA SER A 313 -28.46 22.28 -18.20
C SER A 313 -27.03 21.80 -18.45
N GLY A 314 -26.36 21.27 -17.43
CA GLY A 314 -24.96 20.85 -17.48
C GLY A 314 -23.95 21.96 -17.20
N ARG A 315 -24.40 23.21 -17.00
CA ARG A 315 -23.50 24.30 -16.59
C ARG A 315 -22.93 24.02 -15.22
N LYS A 316 -21.62 24.15 -15.06
CA LYS A 316 -20.91 23.97 -13.79
C LYS A 316 -20.59 25.33 -13.16
N LEU A 317 -20.90 25.46 -11.87
CA LEU A 317 -20.55 26.61 -11.04
C LEU A 317 -19.57 26.13 -9.96
N ARG A 318 -18.51 26.89 -9.74
CA ARG A 318 -17.45 26.57 -8.78
C ARG A 318 -17.59 27.43 -7.54
N LEU A 319 -17.83 26.81 -6.41
CA LEU A 319 -17.83 27.44 -5.09
C LEU A 319 -16.48 27.19 -4.44
N ARG A 320 -15.66 28.23 -4.39
CA ARG A 320 -14.28 28.13 -3.88
C ARG A 320 -14.27 27.80 -2.40
N GLU A 321 -13.32 26.94 -1.99
CA GLU A 321 -13.08 26.54 -0.59
C GLU A 321 -14.33 25.95 0.10
N LYS A 322 -15.23 25.33 -0.67
CA LYS A 322 -16.42 24.64 -0.16
C LYS A 322 -16.35 23.12 -0.27
N GLY A 323 -15.19 22.61 -0.67
CA GLY A 323 -14.87 21.18 -0.70
C GLY A 323 -14.36 20.65 0.63
N VAL A 324 -13.58 19.60 0.56
CA VAL A 324 -12.97 18.88 1.69
C VAL A 324 -11.59 19.46 1.98
N LYS A 325 -11.17 19.44 3.23
CA LYS A 325 -9.83 19.83 3.63
C LYS A 325 -8.80 18.81 3.10
N ASN A 326 -7.68 19.31 2.59
CA ASN A 326 -6.59 18.46 2.18
C ASN A 326 -5.92 17.81 3.40
N VAL A 327 -5.94 16.48 3.48
CA VAL A 327 -5.42 15.72 4.63
C VAL A 327 -3.89 15.79 4.75
N ASN A 328 -3.18 15.97 3.62
CA ASN A 328 -1.71 15.99 3.55
C ASN A 328 -1.13 17.38 3.30
N GLY A 329 -1.99 18.42 3.17
CA GLY A 329 -1.57 19.75 2.77
C GLY A 329 -2.35 20.85 3.46
N PHE A 330 -2.35 22.02 2.82
CA PHE A 330 -3.08 23.20 3.29
C PHE A 330 -4.25 23.50 2.34
N GLY A 331 -5.30 24.06 2.91
CA GLY A 331 -6.47 24.55 2.17
C GLY A 331 -7.59 23.51 2.03
N PHE A 332 -8.59 23.92 1.28
CA PHE A 332 -9.80 23.15 0.99
C PHE A 332 -9.97 23.03 -0.51
N GLY A 333 -10.55 21.94 -0.95
CA GLY A 333 -11.06 21.81 -2.32
C GLY A 333 -12.27 22.70 -2.56
N ASP A 334 -12.86 22.62 -3.71
CA ASP A 334 -13.99 23.40 -4.13
C ASP A 334 -15.25 22.53 -4.22
N GLN A 335 -16.42 23.19 -4.19
CA GLN A 335 -17.66 22.51 -4.56
C GLN A 335 -18.05 22.86 -6.00
N ILE A 336 -18.20 21.83 -6.81
CA ILE A 336 -18.61 21.93 -8.21
C ILE A 336 -20.13 21.65 -8.28
N VAL A 337 -20.90 22.69 -8.50
CA VAL A 337 -22.36 22.61 -8.64
C VAL A 337 -22.70 22.46 -10.11
N THR A 338 -23.24 21.30 -10.50
CA THR A 338 -23.73 21.05 -11.86
C THR A 338 -25.22 21.35 -11.91
N ILE A 339 -25.60 22.33 -12.72
CA ILE A 339 -27.01 22.72 -12.87
C ILE A 339 -27.71 21.71 -13.76
N ARG A 340 -28.84 21.20 -13.30
CA ARG A 340 -29.76 20.36 -14.04
C ARG A 340 -31.10 21.11 -14.19
N VAL A 341 -31.49 21.40 -15.40
CA VAL A 341 -32.81 21.99 -15.65
C VAL A 341 -33.84 20.89 -15.74
N GLU A 342 -34.81 20.90 -14.85
CA GLU A 342 -35.89 19.92 -14.83
C GLU A 342 -37.09 20.39 -15.63
N THR A 343 -37.52 19.54 -16.57
CA THR A 343 -38.77 19.75 -17.27
C THR A 343 -39.93 19.25 -16.41
N PRO A 344 -40.93 20.07 -16.10
CA PRO A 344 -42.06 19.68 -15.28
C PRO A 344 -42.84 18.54 -15.94
N THR A 345 -43.03 17.43 -15.21
CA THR A 345 -43.76 16.26 -15.69
C THR A 345 -45.26 16.29 -15.36
N LYS A 346 -45.63 17.01 -14.32
CA LYS A 346 -47.03 17.22 -13.90
C LYS A 346 -47.36 18.70 -14.04
N LEU A 347 -48.16 19.03 -15.02
CA LEU A 347 -48.60 20.39 -15.32
C LEU A 347 -50.08 20.54 -15.06
N SER A 348 -50.48 21.62 -14.39
CA SER A 348 -51.85 22.08 -14.33
C SER A 348 -52.35 22.55 -15.71
N GLU A 349 -53.63 22.69 -15.92
CA GLU A 349 -54.16 23.20 -17.20
C GLU A 349 -53.68 24.63 -17.47
N GLU A 350 -53.56 25.46 -16.46
CA GLU A 350 -52.99 26.81 -16.59
C GLU A 350 -51.55 26.79 -17.03
N GLU A 351 -50.72 25.95 -16.43
CA GLU A 351 -49.31 25.79 -16.84
C GLU A 351 -49.18 25.29 -18.29
N LYS A 352 -50.03 24.33 -18.69
CA LYS A 352 -50.07 23.86 -20.08
C LYS A 352 -50.40 24.98 -21.04
N GLU A 353 -51.36 25.86 -20.69
CA GLU A 353 -51.74 27.01 -21.51
C GLU A 353 -50.58 28.01 -21.63
N LEU A 354 -49.90 28.32 -20.53
CA LEU A 354 -48.71 29.19 -20.55
C LEU A 354 -47.59 28.60 -21.44
N PHE A 355 -47.36 27.29 -21.38
CA PHE A 355 -46.37 26.62 -22.25
C PHE A 355 -46.79 26.63 -23.73
N ARG A 356 -48.08 26.46 -24.04
CA ARG A 356 -48.58 26.60 -25.43
C ARG A 356 -48.38 28.01 -25.94
N ARG A 357 -48.70 29.02 -25.12
CA ARG A 357 -48.52 30.42 -25.44
C ARG A 357 -47.07 30.78 -25.71
N LEU A 358 -46.16 30.24 -24.86
CA LEU A 358 -44.71 30.40 -25.04
C LEU A 358 -44.22 29.75 -26.36
N ALA A 359 -44.74 28.57 -26.69
CA ALA A 359 -44.41 27.91 -27.93
C ALA A 359 -44.87 28.70 -29.17
N GLU A 360 -46.09 29.29 -29.15
CA GLU A 360 -46.60 30.18 -30.17
C GLU A 360 -45.72 31.40 -30.40
N LEU A 361 -45.32 32.06 -29.32
CA LEU A 361 -44.41 33.23 -29.36
C LEU A 361 -43.07 32.89 -30.01
N ASN A 362 -42.60 31.67 -29.84
CA ASN A 362 -41.36 31.15 -30.44
C ASN A 362 -41.55 30.59 -31.87
N GLY A 363 -42.78 30.72 -32.44
CA GLY A 363 -43.09 30.23 -33.80
C GLY A 363 -43.23 28.72 -33.88
N ASN A 364 -43.31 28.02 -32.75
CA ASN A 364 -43.41 26.55 -32.71
C ASN A 364 -44.86 26.12 -32.45
N GLN A 365 -45.40 25.24 -33.28
CA GLN A 365 -46.68 24.57 -33.00
C GLN A 365 -46.39 23.24 -32.27
N VAL A 366 -46.62 23.18 -30.96
CA VAL A 366 -46.53 21.94 -30.20
C VAL A 366 -47.86 21.22 -30.37
N LYS A 367 -47.87 20.17 -31.20
CA LYS A 367 -48.94 19.20 -31.21
C LYS A 367 -48.85 18.38 -29.94
N GLY A 368 -49.65 18.78 -28.89
CA GLY A 368 -49.75 17.98 -27.66
C GLY A 368 -50.04 16.53 -27.98
N SER A 369 -49.46 15.61 -27.20
CA SER A 369 -49.81 14.18 -27.34
C SER A 369 -51.34 14.07 -27.33
N GLN A 370 -51.90 13.62 -28.45
CA GLN A 370 -53.32 13.29 -28.50
C GLN A 370 -53.56 12.34 -27.34
N GLU A 371 -54.53 12.69 -26.47
CA GLU A 371 -54.95 11.79 -25.37
C GLU A 371 -55.12 10.39 -26.00
N SER A 372 -54.42 9.42 -25.40
CA SER A 372 -54.50 8.06 -25.86
C SER A 372 -56.00 7.66 -25.89
N PHE A 373 -56.41 6.92 -26.90
CA PHE A 373 -57.77 6.42 -27.03
C PHE A 373 -58.24 5.73 -25.75
N THR A 374 -57.31 5.19 -24.95
CA THR A 374 -57.54 4.58 -23.61
C THR A 374 -57.90 5.62 -22.55
N ASP A 375 -57.40 6.85 -22.62
CA ASP A 375 -57.69 7.88 -21.61
C ASP A 375 -59.05 8.55 -21.94
N LYS A 376 -59.40 8.71 -23.21
CA LYS A 376 -60.78 9.09 -23.62
C LYS A 376 -61.79 8.06 -23.19
N ALA A 377 -61.50 6.75 -23.35
CA ALA A 377 -62.38 5.67 -22.90
C ALA A 377 -62.53 5.64 -21.38
N ARG A 378 -61.49 5.88 -20.60
CA ARG A 378 -61.53 5.96 -19.13
C ARG A 378 -62.35 7.15 -18.61
N ARG A 379 -62.32 8.31 -19.28
CA ARG A 379 -63.16 9.44 -18.94
C ARG A 379 -64.65 9.15 -19.21
N PHE A 380 -64.94 8.48 -20.34
CA PHE A 380 -66.29 8.10 -20.71
C PHE A 380 -66.91 7.07 -19.79
N PHE A 381 -66.09 6.18 -19.18
CA PHE A 381 -66.55 5.16 -18.22
C PHE A 381 -66.51 5.63 -16.77
N LYS A 382 -65.92 6.78 -16.43
CA LYS A 382 -65.89 7.31 -15.04
C LYS A 382 -66.98 8.35 -14.75
N GLY A 383 -67.82 8.72 -15.71
CA GLY A 383 -69.05 9.51 -15.53
C GLY A 383 -68.80 10.81 -14.66
N ASP A 384 -68.14 11.80 -15.23
CA ASP A 384 -68.26 13.21 -14.87
C ASP A 384 -68.53 14.06 -16.10
#